data_d80b8f2dc4ce2f1b9bb68ab56676c4b6
#
_entry.id   d80b8f2dc4ce2f1b9bb68ab56676c4b6
#
_cell.length_a   1.000
_cell.length_b   1.000
_cell.length_c   1.000
_cell.angle_alpha   90.00
_cell.angle_beta   90.00
_cell.angle_gamma   90.00
#
_symmetry.space_group_name_H-M   'P 1'
#
loop_
_entity.id
_entity.type
_entity.pdbx_description
1 polymer ?
#
loop_
_entity_poly.entity_id
_entity_poly.type
_entity_poly.pdbx_seq_one_letter_code
_entity_poly.pdbx_strand_id
1 'polypeptide(L)'
;MTKSKTLQQNKTMYSILIIMGLTHLLNDSLQAVVPAMFPILERSLGLTFTQLGLITFTLNMVASVMQPVVGMYTDRRPMPYALPIGLLSSMFGMLGLAFAPNLPLILVSVVFIGLGSAVFHPEGSRVAYLAAGPKRGLAQSIYQVGGNSGQALAPVITALVLVPMGQFGAIWFVGVAFIASLFLVYISRWYATQIEIFKRNNAKKKDKSKVKGKLQRTILIAVILLVVIVFVRSLYHSAISNYYAFYAIQEYGLTIAQSQTFIFVFLLAGAIGTFIGGPLADRFGKRTIIMLSLIAPAPLTILLPYCGPFVALIVIGIIGVLILSSFSVAVVYAQELVPEKIGTMSGLIVGLAFGMGALGSVFFGVLIDGVGLTPTMIAVSFLPILGLLTFLLPSDEKIRELNR
;
A
#
# COMPACT_ATOMS: atom_id res chain seq x y z
N MET A 1 22.33 34.00 -3.04
CA MET A 1 21.94 32.76 -2.37
C MET A 1 20.45 32.39 -2.50
N THR A 2 19.54 33.26 -2.85
CA THR A 2 18.07 33.02 -2.92
C THR A 2 17.62 32.28 -4.18
N LYS A 3 18.27 32.44 -5.33
CA LYS A 3 17.92 31.73 -6.59
C LYS A 3 18.20 30.22 -6.57
N SER A 4 19.24 29.77 -5.85
CA SER A 4 19.60 28.36 -5.78
C SER A 4 18.57 27.52 -4.99
N LYS A 5 17.92 28.09 -3.96
CA LYS A 5 16.94 27.37 -3.11
C LYS A 5 15.57 27.21 -3.77
N THR A 6 15.18 28.13 -4.66
CA THR A 6 13.92 28.03 -5.44
C THR A 6 14.02 27.05 -6.60
N LEU A 7 15.23 26.89 -7.17
CA LEU A 7 15.50 25.92 -8.25
C LEU A 7 15.42 24.45 -7.78
N GLN A 8 15.67 24.19 -6.48
CA GLN A 8 15.58 22.83 -5.93
C GLN A 8 14.13 22.30 -5.82
N GLN A 9 13.14 23.17 -5.68
CA GLN A 9 11.71 22.78 -5.64
C GLN A 9 11.13 22.35 -6.99
N ASN A 10 11.81 22.69 -8.10
CA ASN A 10 11.35 22.33 -9.46
C ASN A 10 12.05 21.09 -10.04
N LYS A 11 12.91 20.42 -9.28
CA LYS A 11 13.65 19.26 -9.78
C LYS A 11 13.26 17.99 -9.00
N THR A 12 12.98 16.93 -9.72
CA THR A 12 12.77 15.58 -9.13
C THR A 12 14.09 15.06 -8.57
N MET A 13 14.07 14.64 -7.30
CA MET A 13 15.23 14.14 -6.55
C MET A 13 15.29 12.61 -6.63
N TYR A 14 15.75 12.08 -7.77
CA TYR A 14 15.75 10.63 -8.02
C TYR A 14 16.53 9.82 -7.00
N SER A 15 17.67 10.31 -6.49
CA SER A 15 18.46 9.63 -5.44
C SER A 15 17.65 9.40 -4.17
N ILE A 16 16.89 10.42 -3.73
CA ILE A 16 16.00 10.29 -2.57
C ILE A 16 14.88 9.29 -2.85
N LEU A 17 14.27 9.35 -4.04
CA LEU A 17 13.18 8.45 -4.43
C LEU A 17 13.63 6.99 -4.53
N ILE A 18 14.81 6.74 -5.10
CA ILE A 18 15.39 5.39 -5.20
C ILE A 18 15.70 4.82 -3.82
N ILE A 19 16.32 5.61 -2.94
CA ILE A 19 16.59 5.18 -1.55
C ILE A 19 15.27 4.92 -0.81
N MET A 20 14.25 5.77 -1.00
CA MET A 20 12.94 5.55 -0.40
C MET A 20 12.23 4.30 -0.96
N GLY A 21 12.33 4.03 -2.27
CA GLY A 21 11.82 2.79 -2.86
C GLY A 21 12.55 1.56 -2.30
N LEU A 22 13.87 1.62 -2.18
CA LEU A 22 14.66 0.54 -1.59
C LEU A 22 14.31 0.31 -0.10
N THR A 23 14.21 1.37 0.69
CA THR A 23 13.82 1.24 2.11
C THR A 23 12.38 0.76 2.27
N HIS A 24 11.48 1.08 1.31
CA HIS A 24 10.13 0.54 1.28
C HIS A 24 10.14 -0.97 0.98
N LEU A 25 10.95 -1.41 0.01
CA LEU A 25 11.16 -2.84 -0.25
C LEU A 25 11.63 -3.56 1.02
N LEU A 26 12.63 -3.01 1.71
CA LEU A 26 13.14 -3.61 2.95
C LEU A 26 12.09 -3.62 4.06
N ASN A 27 11.34 -2.53 4.27
CA ASN A 27 10.27 -2.46 5.27
C ASN A 27 9.16 -3.50 5.00
N ASP A 28 8.70 -3.61 3.75
CA ASP A 28 7.60 -4.51 3.42
C ASP A 28 8.05 -5.98 3.37
N SER A 29 9.32 -6.24 3.10
CA SER A 29 9.90 -7.58 3.27
C SER A 29 9.87 -8.04 4.73
N LEU A 30 10.05 -7.14 5.72
CA LEU A 30 9.89 -7.48 7.15
C LEU A 30 8.46 -7.94 7.45
N GLN A 31 7.46 -7.27 6.89
CA GLN A 31 6.07 -7.69 7.05
C GLN A 31 5.78 -9.02 6.35
N ALA A 32 6.36 -9.24 5.18
CA ALA A 32 6.22 -10.47 4.39
C ALA A 32 6.78 -11.71 5.11
N VAL A 33 7.77 -11.54 6.00
CA VAL A 33 8.32 -12.63 6.85
C VAL A 33 7.22 -13.24 7.72
N VAL A 34 6.28 -12.44 8.23
CA VAL A 34 5.28 -12.91 9.21
C VAL A 34 4.40 -14.03 8.64
N PRO A 35 3.66 -13.86 7.53
CA PRO A 35 2.91 -14.95 6.92
C PRO A 35 3.82 -16.04 6.33
N ALA A 36 5.02 -15.70 5.87
CA ALA A 36 5.99 -16.67 5.37
C ALA A 36 6.44 -17.69 6.44
N MET A 37 6.39 -17.31 7.72
CA MET A 37 6.72 -18.17 8.85
C MET A 37 5.59 -19.13 9.26
N PHE A 38 4.38 -19.01 8.76
CA PHE A 38 3.22 -19.79 9.23
C PHE A 38 3.44 -21.29 9.25
N PRO A 39 3.96 -21.93 8.19
CA PRO A 39 4.20 -23.37 8.22
C PRO A 39 5.23 -23.80 9.28
N ILE A 40 6.14 -22.89 9.63
CA ILE A 40 7.18 -23.13 10.63
C ILE A 40 6.58 -23.00 12.02
N LEU A 41 5.81 -21.93 12.27
CA LEU A 41 5.15 -21.70 13.57
C LEU A 41 4.10 -22.78 13.88
N GLU A 42 3.36 -23.24 12.87
CA GLU A 42 2.46 -24.39 13.01
C GLU A 42 3.22 -25.62 13.52
N ARG A 43 4.33 -25.97 12.86
CA ARG A 43 5.11 -27.18 13.20
C ARG A 43 5.88 -27.05 14.51
N SER A 44 6.48 -25.88 14.80
CA SER A 44 7.36 -25.71 15.95
C SER A 44 6.60 -25.42 17.25
N LEU A 45 5.49 -24.69 17.18
CA LEU A 45 4.72 -24.24 18.34
C LEU A 45 3.30 -24.86 18.40
N GLY A 46 2.92 -25.68 17.41
CA GLY A 46 1.60 -26.32 17.37
C GLY A 46 0.45 -25.29 17.20
N LEU A 47 0.71 -24.15 16.52
CA LEU A 47 -0.31 -23.12 16.37
C LEU A 47 -1.42 -23.55 15.41
N THR A 48 -2.68 -23.28 15.79
CA THR A 48 -3.84 -23.51 14.94
C THR A 48 -3.92 -22.47 13.81
N PHE A 49 -4.64 -22.78 12.73
CA PHE A 49 -4.89 -21.81 11.64
C PHE A 49 -5.58 -20.53 12.13
N THR A 50 -6.49 -20.63 13.09
CA THR A 50 -7.09 -19.46 13.75
C THR A 50 -6.04 -18.58 14.43
N GLN A 51 -5.08 -19.18 15.12
CA GLN A 51 -4.00 -18.45 15.79
C GLN A 51 -3.04 -17.79 14.78
N LEU A 52 -2.74 -18.47 13.67
CA LEU A 52 -1.98 -17.89 12.55
C LEU A 52 -2.73 -16.72 11.91
N GLY A 53 -4.04 -16.87 11.73
CA GLY A 53 -4.92 -15.79 11.27
C GLY A 53 -4.92 -14.60 12.23
N LEU A 54 -4.93 -14.83 13.55
CA LEU A 54 -4.85 -13.78 14.58
C LEU A 54 -3.52 -13.00 14.50
N ILE A 55 -2.41 -13.66 14.18
CA ILE A 55 -1.11 -13.01 13.99
C ILE A 55 -1.19 -12.00 12.83
N THR A 56 -1.68 -12.42 11.66
CA THR A 56 -1.84 -11.53 10.49
C THR A 56 -2.84 -10.41 10.77
N PHE A 57 -3.96 -10.74 11.40
CA PHE A 57 -4.96 -9.75 11.77
C PHE A 57 -4.37 -8.67 12.68
N THR A 58 -3.62 -9.06 13.72
CA THR A 58 -2.98 -8.12 14.65
C THR A 58 -2.00 -7.21 13.93
N LEU A 59 -1.12 -7.79 13.08
CA LEU A 59 -0.17 -7.01 12.27
C LEU A 59 -0.88 -5.96 11.42
N ASN A 60 -1.86 -6.39 10.63
CA ASN A 60 -2.54 -5.54 9.65
C ASN A 60 -3.45 -4.51 10.32
N MET A 61 -4.13 -4.86 11.41
CA MET A 61 -4.96 -3.89 12.15
C MET A 61 -4.11 -2.79 12.78
N VAL A 62 -2.99 -3.14 13.43
CA VAL A 62 -2.07 -2.15 13.99
C VAL A 62 -1.52 -1.26 12.87
N ALA A 63 -1.00 -1.86 11.81
CA ALA A 63 -0.46 -1.12 10.68
C ALA A 63 -1.53 -0.18 10.08
N SER A 64 -2.73 -0.69 9.75
CA SER A 64 -3.76 0.06 9.03
C SER A 64 -4.39 1.18 9.85
N VAL A 65 -4.78 0.90 11.11
CA VAL A 65 -5.48 1.86 11.97
C VAL A 65 -4.53 2.97 12.43
N MET A 66 -3.28 2.63 12.70
CA MET A 66 -2.32 3.61 13.19
C MET A 66 -1.75 4.53 12.10
N GLN A 67 -1.80 4.15 10.80
CA GLN A 67 -1.30 5.00 9.72
C GLN A 67 -1.95 6.40 9.67
N PRO A 68 -3.28 6.55 9.62
CA PRO A 68 -3.90 7.87 9.64
C PRO A 68 -3.65 8.62 10.96
N VAL A 69 -3.57 7.92 12.10
CA VAL A 69 -3.26 8.53 13.41
C VAL A 69 -1.86 9.13 13.40
N VAL A 70 -0.87 8.37 12.96
CA VAL A 70 0.52 8.85 12.81
C VAL A 70 0.57 10.00 11.81
N GLY A 71 -0.09 9.86 10.65
CA GLY A 71 -0.16 10.92 9.64
C GLY A 71 -0.73 12.23 10.19
N MET A 72 -1.84 12.18 10.97
CA MET A 72 -2.42 13.35 11.61
C MET A 72 -1.47 13.99 12.64
N TYR A 73 -0.75 13.17 13.40
CA TYR A 73 0.19 13.68 14.39
C TYR A 73 1.38 14.38 13.72
N THR A 74 1.98 13.74 12.72
CA THR A 74 3.17 14.25 12.02
C THR A 74 2.86 15.43 11.08
N ASP A 75 1.62 15.56 10.60
CA ASP A 75 1.17 16.76 9.87
C ASP A 75 1.17 18.01 10.78
N ARG A 76 0.84 17.83 12.06
CA ARG A 76 0.86 18.92 13.05
C ARG A 76 2.25 19.17 13.63
N ARG A 77 2.99 18.09 13.89
CA ARG A 77 4.32 18.10 14.50
C ARG A 77 5.26 17.25 13.65
N PRO A 78 5.81 17.80 12.54
CA PRO A 78 6.71 17.05 11.68
C PRO A 78 7.90 16.48 12.45
N MET A 79 8.11 15.17 12.29
CA MET A 79 9.14 14.41 12.97
C MET A 79 10.07 13.78 11.93
N PRO A 80 11.16 14.47 11.50
CA PRO A 80 12.05 13.97 10.46
C PRO A 80 12.63 12.59 10.74
N TYR A 81 12.84 12.25 12.02
CA TYR A 81 13.38 10.98 12.46
C TYR A 81 12.33 9.92 12.79
N ALA A 82 11.06 10.16 12.52
CA ALA A 82 10.00 9.16 12.72
C ALA A 82 10.27 7.88 11.90
N LEU A 83 10.76 8.02 10.66
CA LEU A 83 11.07 6.89 9.77
C LEU A 83 12.08 5.91 10.37
N PRO A 84 13.32 6.32 10.77
CA PRO A 84 14.25 5.38 11.38
C PRO A 84 13.73 4.85 12.73
N ILE A 85 13.02 5.63 13.54
CA ILE A 85 12.42 5.17 14.80
C ILE A 85 11.36 4.09 14.54
N GLY A 86 10.50 4.29 13.54
CA GLY A 86 9.52 3.28 13.13
C GLY A 86 10.20 1.98 12.72
N LEU A 87 11.27 2.06 11.94
CA LEU A 87 11.98 0.86 11.49
C LEU A 87 12.74 0.16 12.62
N LEU A 88 13.23 0.91 13.63
CA LEU A 88 13.75 0.31 14.87
C LEU A 88 12.64 -0.43 15.63
N SER A 89 11.40 0.06 15.65
CA SER A 89 10.29 -0.70 16.21
C SER A 89 10.10 -2.04 15.47
N SER A 90 10.12 -2.05 14.13
CA SER A 90 10.06 -3.30 13.35
C SER A 90 11.25 -4.21 13.65
N MET A 91 12.45 -3.66 13.85
CA MET A 91 13.65 -4.42 14.22
C MET A 91 13.47 -5.15 15.56
N PHE A 92 12.93 -4.48 16.58
CA PHE A 92 12.61 -5.12 17.87
C PHE A 92 11.51 -6.17 17.71
N GLY A 93 10.51 -5.92 16.86
CA GLY A 93 9.49 -6.90 16.52
C GLY A 93 10.07 -8.14 15.84
N MET A 94 10.99 -7.99 14.89
CA MET A 94 11.69 -9.12 14.26
C MET A 94 12.55 -9.91 15.23
N LEU A 95 13.25 -9.21 16.12
CA LEU A 95 14.03 -9.84 17.20
C LEU A 95 13.12 -10.66 18.11
N GLY A 96 12.00 -10.08 18.57
CA GLY A 96 11.00 -10.77 19.37
C GLY A 96 10.44 -12.00 18.65
N LEU A 97 10.11 -11.87 17.36
CA LEU A 97 9.57 -12.96 16.53
C LEU A 97 10.56 -14.13 16.40
N ALA A 98 11.87 -13.85 16.27
CA ALA A 98 12.91 -14.87 16.17
C ALA A 98 13.01 -15.75 17.42
N PHE A 99 12.72 -15.21 18.60
CA PHE A 99 12.88 -15.88 19.89
C PHE A 99 11.56 -16.15 20.63
N ALA A 100 10.40 -15.80 20.05
CA ALA A 100 9.10 -15.97 20.70
C ALA A 100 8.78 -17.47 20.97
N PRO A 101 8.65 -17.92 22.24
CA PRO A 101 8.36 -19.31 22.56
C PRO A 101 6.85 -19.63 22.53
N ASN A 102 6.00 -18.64 22.35
CA ASN A 102 4.53 -18.80 22.43
C ASN A 102 3.79 -17.68 21.67
N LEU A 103 2.50 -17.92 21.42
CA LEU A 103 1.64 -17.00 20.70
C LEU A 103 1.58 -15.58 21.30
N PRO A 104 1.43 -15.34 22.62
CA PRO A 104 1.39 -13.99 23.17
C PRO A 104 2.62 -13.14 22.81
N LEU A 105 3.81 -13.73 22.88
CA LEU A 105 5.05 -13.01 22.52
C LEU A 105 5.17 -12.79 21.00
N ILE A 106 4.65 -13.71 20.17
CA ILE A 106 4.51 -13.48 18.73
C ILE A 106 3.58 -12.28 18.47
N LEU A 107 2.42 -12.23 19.13
CA LEU A 107 1.48 -11.11 18.98
C LEU A 107 2.10 -9.76 19.39
N VAL A 108 2.83 -9.71 20.49
CA VAL A 108 3.59 -8.51 20.88
C VAL A 108 4.62 -8.14 19.81
N SER A 109 5.33 -9.12 19.29
CA SER A 109 6.36 -8.91 18.26
C SER A 109 5.75 -8.31 16.98
N VAL A 110 4.62 -8.83 16.51
CA VAL A 110 3.96 -8.30 15.29
C VAL A 110 3.30 -6.95 15.53
N VAL A 111 2.91 -6.59 16.76
CA VAL A 111 2.50 -5.22 17.10
C VAL A 111 3.65 -4.25 16.85
N PHE A 112 4.88 -4.56 17.28
CA PHE A 112 6.05 -3.72 17.01
C PHE A 112 6.35 -3.59 15.52
N ILE A 113 6.21 -4.67 14.74
CA ILE A 113 6.36 -4.64 13.27
C ILE A 113 5.26 -3.75 12.66
N GLY A 114 4.00 -3.93 13.09
CA GLY A 114 2.87 -3.13 12.64
C GLY A 114 3.00 -1.64 12.94
N LEU A 115 3.50 -1.28 14.14
CA LEU A 115 3.76 0.12 14.51
C LEU A 115 4.85 0.74 13.62
N GLY A 116 5.92 -0.02 13.32
CA GLY A 116 6.95 0.43 12.39
C GLY A 116 6.40 0.74 11.01
N SER A 117 5.60 -0.16 10.47
CA SER A 117 4.88 0.00 9.20
C SER A 117 3.91 1.18 9.23
N ALA A 118 3.17 1.36 10.33
CA ALA A 118 2.22 2.46 10.51
C ALA A 118 2.88 3.85 10.47
N VAL A 119 4.13 3.95 10.90
CA VAL A 119 4.94 5.17 10.78
C VAL A 119 5.53 5.30 9.38
N PHE A 120 6.01 4.19 8.81
CA PHE A 120 6.77 4.20 7.58
C PHE A 120 5.93 4.68 6.37
N HIS A 121 4.71 4.17 6.19
CA HIS A 121 3.90 4.46 5.01
C HIS A 121 3.51 5.94 4.87
N PRO A 122 2.93 6.62 5.88
CA PRO A 122 2.56 8.03 5.75
C PRO A 122 3.78 8.95 5.61
N GLU A 123 4.84 8.70 6.39
CA GLU A 123 6.05 9.54 6.34
C GLU A 123 6.90 9.27 5.09
N GLY A 124 7.03 8.02 4.65
CA GLY A 124 7.72 7.68 3.43
C GLY A 124 7.04 8.26 2.18
N SER A 125 5.70 8.18 2.13
CA SER A 125 4.91 8.80 1.08
C SER A 125 5.05 10.35 1.08
N ARG A 126 5.15 10.98 2.26
CA ARG A 126 5.44 12.40 2.39
C ARG A 126 6.82 12.76 1.85
N VAL A 127 7.85 11.98 2.17
CA VAL A 127 9.21 12.16 1.64
C VAL A 127 9.19 12.04 0.11
N ALA A 128 8.52 11.02 -0.44
CA ALA A 128 8.34 10.85 -1.88
C ALA A 128 7.66 12.07 -2.52
N TYR A 129 6.61 12.61 -1.89
CA TYR A 129 5.92 13.82 -2.34
C TYR A 129 6.85 15.04 -2.37
N LEU A 130 7.65 15.25 -1.33
CA LEU A 130 8.58 16.37 -1.24
C LEU A 130 9.76 16.26 -2.26
N ALA A 131 10.18 15.03 -2.57
CA ALA A 131 11.23 14.74 -3.54
C ALA A 131 10.75 14.73 -5.00
N ALA A 132 9.43 14.74 -5.22
CA ALA A 132 8.81 14.53 -6.54
C ALA A 132 9.08 15.63 -7.55
N GLY A 133 9.22 16.89 -7.11
CA GLY A 133 9.18 18.03 -8.01
C GLY A 133 7.87 18.07 -8.81
N PRO A 134 7.93 18.18 -10.16
CA PRO A 134 6.73 18.16 -10.99
C PRO A 134 6.15 16.75 -11.25
N LYS A 135 6.94 15.67 -10.98
CA LYS A 135 6.60 14.28 -11.33
C LYS A 135 6.05 13.51 -10.12
N ARG A 136 4.91 13.96 -9.56
CA ARG A 136 4.35 13.39 -8.33
C ARG A 136 3.88 11.95 -8.49
N GLY A 137 3.25 11.63 -9.61
CA GLY A 137 2.81 10.27 -9.91
C GLY A 137 3.98 9.31 -10.02
N LEU A 138 5.02 9.67 -10.80
CA LEU A 138 6.23 8.86 -10.94
C LEU A 138 6.93 8.64 -9.58
N ALA A 139 7.07 9.69 -8.77
CA ALA A 139 7.71 9.61 -7.47
C ALA A 139 6.99 8.63 -6.53
N GLN A 140 5.66 8.72 -6.47
CA GLN A 140 4.85 7.81 -5.66
C GLN A 140 4.89 6.39 -6.23
N SER A 141 4.96 6.22 -7.56
CA SER A 141 5.10 4.88 -8.17
C SER A 141 6.44 4.24 -7.83
N ILE A 142 7.56 4.96 -7.89
CA ILE A 142 8.87 4.44 -7.48
C ILE A 142 8.82 3.96 -6.02
N TYR A 143 8.21 4.77 -5.15
CA TYR A 143 8.03 4.42 -3.74
C TYR A 143 7.19 3.16 -3.57
N GLN A 144 6.01 3.06 -4.21
CA GLN A 144 5.08 1.95 -4.06
C GLN A 144 5.56 0.64 -4.69
N VAL A 145 6.27 0.71 -5.81
CA VAL A 145 6.89 -0.49 -6.41
C VAL A 145 7.91 -1.12 -5.48
N GLY A 146 8.63 -0.30 -4.70
CA GLY A 146 9.50 -0.81 -3.64
C GLY A 146 8.74 -1.72 -2.68
N GLY A 147 7.64 -1.23 -2.08
CA GLY A 147 6.82 -2.02 -1.15
C GLY A 147 6.25 -3.30 -1.77
N ASN A 148 5.61 -3.18 -2.95
CA ASN A 148 5.07 -4.34 -3.66
C ASN A 148 6.14 -5.41 -3.95
N SER A 149 7.36 -4.97 -4.31
CA SER A 149 8.49 -5.88 -4.53
C SER A 149 8.93 -6.56 -3.23
N GLY A 150 8.93 -5.83 -2.12
CA GLY A 150 9.24 -6.38 -0.79
C GLY A 150 8.27 -7.50 -0.38
N GLN A 151 6.97 -7.28 -0.58
CA GLN A 151 5.94 -8.28 -0.31
C GLN A 151 6.08 -9.51 -1.23
N ALA A 152 6.45 -9.32 -2.49
CA ALA A 152 6.67 -10.40 -3.44
C ALA A 152 7.87 -11.30 -3.08
N LEU A 153 8.74 -10.90 -2.16
CA LEU A 153 9.85 -11.72 -1.67
C LEU A 153 9.43 -12.84 -0.71
N ALA A 154 8.19 -12.86 -0.21
CA ALA A 154 7.73 -13.85 0.78
C ALA A 154 8.07 -15.32 0.41
N PRO A 155 7.82 -15.82 -0.82
CA PRO A 155 8.18 -17.19 -1.19
C PRO A 155 9.71 -17.44 -1.17
N VAL A 156 10.50 -16.46 -1.58
CA VAL A 156 11.97 -16.53 -1.60
C VAL A 156 12.51 -16.56 -0.17
N ILE A 157 11.97 -15.71 0.70
CA ILE A 157 12.30 -15.68 2.13
C ILE A 157 12.01 -17.03 2.76
N THR A 158 10.84 -17.60 2.49
CA THR A 158 10.47 -18.92 3.01
C THR A 158 11.47 -19.98 2.58
N ALA A 159 11.74 -20.09 1.28
CA ALA A 159 12.58 -21.15 0.73
C ALA A 159 14.06 -21.06 1.18
N LEU A 160 14.63 -19.85 1.17
CA LEU A 160 16.08 -19.66 1.37
C LEU A 160 16.47 -19.39 2.81
N VAL A 161 15.57 -18.88 3.64
CA VAL A 161 15.88 -18.46 5.01
C VAL A 161 15.10 -19.27 6.04
N LEU A 162 13.77 -19.30 5.92
CA LEU A 162 12.93 -19.84 6.99
C LEU A 162 12.87 -21.36 6.99
N VAL A 163 12.90 -22.01 5.82
CA VAL A 163 12.92 -23.50 5.74
C VAL A 163 14.21 -24.06 6.35
N PRO A 164 15.43 -23.58 6.00
CA PRO A 164 16.65 -24.13 6.57
C PRO A 164 16.90 -23.72 8.03
N MET A 165 16.42 -22.54 8.48
CA MET A 165 16.75 -21.99 9.80
C MET A 165 15.60 -22.00 10.79
N GLY A 166 14.40 -22.40 10.37
CA GLY A 166 13.21 -22.35 11.20
C GLY A 166 12.83 -20.92 11.64
N GLN A 167 12.17 -20.83 12.80
CA GLN A 167 11.77 -19.53 13.38
C GLN A 167 12.93 -18.59 13.61
N PHE A 168 14.10 -19.12 14.00
CA PHE A 168 15.31 -18.34 14.23
C PHE A 168 15.78 -17.61 12.98
N GLY A 169 15.42 -18.06 11.77
CA GLY A 169 15.70 -17.38 10.51
C GLY A 169 15.21 -15.92 10.47
N ALA A 170 14.21 -15.54 11.28
CA ALA A 170 13.77 -14.16 11.41
C ALA A 170 14.87 -13.20 11.91
N ILE A 171 15.95 -13.72 12.54
CA ILE A 171 17.09 -12.91 13.02
C ILE A 171 17.80 -12.15 11.88
N TRP A 172 17.84 -12.71 10.68
CA TRP A 172 18.46 -12.04 9.52
C TRP A 172 17.75 -10.73 9.17
N PHE A 173 16.45 -10.66 9.44
CA PHE A 173 15.64 -9.48 9.18
C PHE A 173 15.85 -8.37 10.21
N VAL A 174 16.45 -8.67 11.37
CA VAL A 174 16.97 -7.65 12.29
C VAL A 174 18.10 -6.87 11.61
N GLY A 175 19.04 -7.57 10.92
CA GLY A 175 20.08 -6.94 10.11
C GLY A 175 19.51 -6.10 8.95
N VAL A 176 18.49 -6.62 8.27
CA VAL A 176 17.79 -5.89 7.19
C VAL A 176 17.16 -4.60 7.72
N ALA A 177 16.47 -4.66 8.87
CA ALA A 177 15.86 -3.49 9.51
C ALA A 177 16.92 -2.48 9.96
N PHE A 178 18.04 -2.95 10.48
CA PHE A 178 19.17 -2.10 10.88
C PHE A 178 19.74 -1.33 9.68
N ILE A 179 20.07 -2.04 8.59
CA ILE A 179 20.58 -1.43 7.34
C ILE A 179 19.59 -0.39 6.79
N ALA A 180 18.32 -0.75 6.74
CA ALA A 180 17.28 0.17 6.28
C ALA A 180 17.16 1.40 7.19
N SER A 181 17.34 1.25 8.53
CA SER A 181 17.37 2.37 9.46
C SER A 181 18.53 3.34 9.16
N LEU A 182 19.70 2.84 8.79
CA LEU A 182 20.83 3.69 8.40
C LEU A 182 20.53 4.53 7.16
N PHE A 183 19.93 3.93 6.12
CA PHE A 183 19.46 4.68 4.96
C PHE A 183 18.43 5.75 5.34
N LEU A 184 17.51 5.43 6.27
CA LEU A 184 16.49 6.37 6.71
C LEU A 184 17.06 7.50 7.58
N VAL A 185 18.15 7.29 8.32
CA VAL A 185 18.86 8.38 9.00
C VAL A 185 19.42 9.39 7.99
N TYR A 186 19.97 8.91 6.86
CA TYR A 186 20.41 9.78 5.77
C TYR A 186 19.22 10.57 5.18
N ILE A 187 18.12 9.91 4.88
CA ILE A 187 16.90 10.54 4.39
C ILE A 187 16.35 11.56 5.40
N SER A 188 16.37 11.25 6.68
CA SER A 188 15.86 12.13 7.75
C SER A 188 16.58 13.47 7.82
N ARG A 189 17.88 13.52 7.57
CA ARG A 189 18.67 14.76 7.51
C ARG A 189 18.20 15.64 6.35
N TRP A 190 18.03 15.06 5.17
CA TRP A 190 17.47 15.77 4.01
C TRP A 190 16.04 16.22 4.28
N TYR A 191 15.21 15.33 4.85
CA TYR A 191 13.81 15.60 5.14
C TYR A 191 13.63 16.75 6.14
N ALA A 192 14.44 16.83 7.19
CA ALA A 192 14.44 17.94 8.14
C ALA A 192 14.60 19.29 7.44
N THR A 193 15.54 19.38 6.50
CA THR A 193 15.77 20.61 5.70
C THR A 193 14.56 20.94 4.82
N GLN A 194 13.93 19.94 4.21
CA GLN A 194 12.75 20.16 3.36
C GLN A 194 11.52 20.62 4.15
N ILE A 195 11.31 20.08 5.36
CA ILE A 195 10.21 20.54 6.25
C ILE A 195 10.36 22.01 6.57
N GLU A 196 11.56 22.50 6.89
CA GLU A 196 11.78 23.91 7.19
C GLU A 196 11.46 24.80 5.97
N ILE A 197 11.89 24.40 4.77
CA ILE A 197 11.60 25.10 3.52
C ILE A 197 10.08 25.11 3.27
N PHE A 198 9.42 23.96 3.44
CA PHE A 198 7.98 23.82 3.22
C PHE A 198 7.17 24.70 4.20
N LYS A 199 7.53 24.70 5.50
CA LYS A 199 6.92 25.55 6.52
C LYS A 199 7.09 27.04 6.17
N ARG A 200 8.28 27.46 5.76
CA ARG A 200 8.58 28.84 5.42
C ARG A 200 7.76 29.33 4.21
N ASN A 201 7.59 28.48 3.20
CA ASN A 201 6.83 28.81 2.00
C ASN A 201 5.32 28.88 2.28
N ASN A 202 4.82 27.99 3.13
CA ASN A 202 3.41 27.99 3.54
C ASN A 202 3.09 29.12 4.53
N ALA A 203 4.02 29.53 5.39
CA ALA A 203 3.85 30.71 6.25
C ALA A 203 3.68 31.98 5.41
N LYS A 204 4.42 32.13 4.30
CA LYS A 204 4.27 33.26 3.35
C LYS A 204 2.94 33.25 2.60
N LYS A 205 2.35 32.05 2.37
CA LYS A 205 1.00 31.91 1.78
C LYS A 205 -0.13 32.15 2.79
N LYS A 206 0.06 31.77 4.06
CA LYS A 206 -0.94 31.98 5.14
C LYS A 206 -1.23 33.45 5.44
N ASP A 207 -0.30 34.33 5.16
CA ASP A 207 -0.55 35.79 5.31
C ASP A 207 -1.56 36.34 4.27
N LYS A 208 -1.88 35.55 3.23
CA LYS A 208 -2.88 35.89 2.21
C LYS A 208 -4.23 35.19 2.35
N SER A 209 -4.35 34.17 3.21
CA SER A 209 -5.61 33.46 3.43
C SER A 209 -5.79 33.05 4.89
N LYS A 210 -6.21 33.99 5.75
CA LYS A 210 -6.90 33.66 7.00
C LYS A 210 -8.34 33.24 6.70
N VAL A 211 -8.51 32.14 5.98
CA VAL A 211 -9.78 31.41 5.99
C VAL A 211 -9.51 30.11 6.74
N LYS A 212 -9.68 30.16 8.07
CA LYS A 212 -10.04 28.97 8.87
C LYS A 212 -11.45 28.56 8.44
N GLY A 213 -11.60 28.09 7.21
CA GLY A 213 -12.83 27.49 6.74
C GLY A 213 -12.84 26.02 7.12
N LYS A 214 -13.99 25.50 7.58
CA LYS A 214 -14.34 24.08 7.49
C LYS A 214 -13.85 23.59 6.13
N LEU A 215 -13.24 22.39 6.09
CA LEU A 215 -12.86 21.73 4.84
C LEU A 215 -14.02 21.93 3.86
N GLN A 216 -13.76 22.56 2.70
CA GLN A 216 -14.86 22.91 1.79
C GLN A 216 -15.67 21.62 1.54
N ARG A 217 -16.99 21.71 1.62
CA ARG A 217 -17.87 20.54 1.47
C ARG A 217 -17.52 19.71 0.26
N THR A 218 -17.09 20.34 -0.82
CA THR A 218 -16.63 19.70 -2.05
C THR A 218 -15.38 18.83 -1.82
N ILE A 219 -14.40 19.30 -1.06
CA ILE A 219 -13.18 18.53 -0.75
C ILE A 219 -13.52 17.34 0.14
N LEU A 220 -14.37 17.53 1.14
CA LEU A 220 -14.81 16.44 2.01
C LEU A 220 -15.53 15.33 1.23
N ILE A 221 -16.46 15.70 0.34
CA ILE A 221 -17.16 14.74 -0.53
C ILE A 221 -16.17 14.04 -1.43
N ALA A 222 -15.21 14.75 -2.02
CA ALA A 222 -14.19 14.14 -2.88
C ALA A 222 -13.30 13.13 -2.12
N VAL A 223 -12.92 13.43 -0.86
CA VAL A 223 -12.18 12.48 -0.01
C VAL A 223 -13.02 11.24 0.30
N ILE A 224 -14.29 11.40 0.66
CA ILE A 224 -15.19 10.27 0.94
C ILE A 224 -15.37 9.40 -0.31
N LEU A 225 -15.60 10.02 -1.48
CA LEU A 225 -15.73 9.29 -2.76
C LEU A 225 -14.44 8.52 -3.08
N LEU A 226 -13.28 9.15 -2.90
CA LEU A 226 -11.99 8.49 -3.13
C LEU A 226 -11.80 7.30 -2.19
N VAL A 227 -12.17 7.43 -0.91
CA VAL A 227 -12.16 6.36 0.09
C VAL A 227 -13.04 5.18 -0.37
N VAL A 228 -14.24 5.45 -0.85
CA VAL A 228 -15.16 4.41 -1.37
C VAL A 228 -14.55 3.73 -2.61
N ILE A 229 -13.95 4.49 -3.52
CA ILE A 229 -13.29 3.95 -4.72
C ILE A 229 -12.12 3.04 -4.34
N VAL A 230 -11.26 3.48 -3.41
CA VAL A 230 -10.14 2.67 -2.89
C VAL A 230 -10.65 1.41 -2.18
N PHE A 231 -11.74 1.52 -1.42
CA PHE A 231 -12.40 0.39 -0.78
C PHE A 231 -12.85 -0.66 -1.80
N VAL A 232 -13.60 -0.27 -2.82
CA VAL A 232 -14.07 -1.17 -3.89
C VAL A 232 -12.90 -1.88 -4.57
N ARG A 233 -11.85 -1.12 -4.92
CA ARG A 233 -10.64 -1.68 -5.52
C ARG A 233 -9.98 -2.71 -4.59
N SER A 234 -9.85 -2.39 -3.29
CA SER A 234 -9.22 -3.27 -2.31
C SER A 234 -10.02 -4.54 -2.06
N LEU A 235 -11.36 -4.46 -2.09
CA LEU A 235 -12.22 -5.63 -2.05
C LEU A 235 -11.98 -6.55 -3.25
N TYR A 236 -11.98 -6.00 -4.48
CA TYR A 236 -11.73 -6.78 -5.68
C TYR A 236 -10.34 -7.45 -5.63
N HIS A 237 -9.31 -6.67 -5.29
CA HIS A 237 -7.95 -7.17 -5.13
C HIS A 237 -7.88 -8.32 -4.10
N SER A 238 -8.51 -8.16 -2.95
CA SER A 238 -8.55 -9.17 -1.89
C SER A 238 -9.26 -10.45 -2.34
N ALA A 239 -10.39 -10.34 -3.04
CA ALA A 239 -11.12 -11.48 -3.55
C ALA A 239 -10.28 -12.29 -4.54
N ILE A 240 -9.63 -11.62 -5.50
CA ILE A 240 -8.78 -12.30 -6.48
C ILE A 240 -7.55 -12.91 -5.79
N SER A 241 -6.82 -12.17 -4.98
CA SER A 241 -5.58 -12.64 -4.37
C SER A 241 -5.78 -13.81 -3.41
N ASN A 242 -6.93 -13.87 -2.71
CA ASN A 242 -7.15 -14.89 -1.70
C ASN A 242 -7.98 -16.09 -2.21
N TYR A 243 -8.87 -15.89 -3.19
CA TYR A 243 -9.85 -16.91 -3.54
C TYR A 243 -9.81 -17.37 -4.98
N TYR A 244 -9.19 -16.63 -5.91
CA TYR A 244 -9.19 -17.04 -7.32
C TYR A 244 -8.42 -18.35 -7.57
N ALA A 245 -7.41 -18.66 -6.75
CA ALA A 245 -6.72 -19.95 -6.85
C ALA A 245 -7.67 -21.12 -6.60
N PHE A 246 -8.55 -21.00 -5.58
CA PHE A 246 -9.58 -22.02 -5.30
C PHE A 246 -10.60 -22.12 -6.44
N TYR A 247 -10.99 -20.96 -7.00
CA TYR A 247 -11.86 -20.92 -8.18
C TYR A 247 -11.22 -21.66 -9.36
N ALA A 248 -9.95 -21.41 -9.64
CA ALA A 248 -9.23 -22.08 -10.73
C ALA A 248 -9.06 -23.60 -10.51
N ILE A 249 -8.92 -24.04 -9.26
CA ILE A 249 -8.92 -25.48 -8.92
C ILE A 249 -10.31 -26.09 -9.18
N GLN A 250 -11.36 -25.44 -8.71
CA GLN A 250 -12.73 -25.97 -8.79
C GLN A 250 -13.26 -25.97 -10.23
N GLU A 251 -13.12 -24.86 -10.95
CA GLU A 251 -13.74 -24.67 -12.27
C GLU A 251 -12.89 -25.21 -13.43
N TYR A 252 -11.56 -25.17 -13.28
CA TYR A 252 -10.65 -25.60 -14.36
C TYR A 252 -9.99 -26.96 -14.07
N GLY A 253 -10.24 -27.56 -12.90
CA GLY A 253 -9.60 -28.82 -12.51
C GLY A 253 -8.08 -28.73 -12.35
N LEU A 254 -7.54 -27.56 -12.05
CA LEU A 254 -6.11 -27.33 -11.96
C LEU A 254 -5.52 -27.83 -10.63
N THR A 255 -4.24 -28.18 -10.67
CA THR A 255 -3.50 -28.45 -9.42
C THR A 255 -3.27 -27.15 -8.64
N ILE A 256 -2.93 -27.29 -7.35
CA ILE A 256 -2.60 -26.13 -6.50
C ILE A 256 -1.47 -25.30 -7.12
N ALA A 257 -0.40 -25.94 -7.61
CA ALA A 257 0.72 -25.24 -8.23
C ALA A 257 0.31 -24.46 -9.50
N GLN A 258 -0.53 -25.04 -10.34
CA GLN A 258 -1.04 -24.38 -11.53
C GLN A 258 -1.97 -23.20 -11.19
N SER A 259 -2.80 -23.35 -10.19
CA SER A 259 -3.71 -22.28 -9.75
C SER A 259 -2.97 -21.06 -9.21
N GLN A 260 -1.83 -21.25 -8.55
CA GLN A 260 -0.99 -20.16 -8.05
C GLN A 260 -0.41 -19.29 -9.17
N THR A 261 -0.30 -19.81 -10.38
CA THR A 261 0.15 -19.04 -11.55
C THR A 261 -0.78 -17.87 -11.85
N PHE A 262 -2.08 -18.01 -11.63
CA PHE A 262 -3.04 -16.93 -11.84
C PHE A 262 -2.81 -15.78 -10.85
N ILE A 263 -2.57 -16.11 -9.58
CA ILE A 263 -2.29 -15.11 -8.54
C ILE A 263 -0.96 -14.39 -8.83
N PHE A 264 0.07 -15.17 -9.20
CA PHE A 264 1.37 -14.62 -9.57
C PHE A 264 1.26 -13.65 -10.75
N VAL A 265 0.56 -14.04 -11.83
CA VAL A 265 0.34 -13.18 -13.01
C VAL A 265 -0.43 -11.93 -12.64
N PHE A 266 -1.48 -12.03 -11.83
CA PHE A 266 -2.25 -10.88 -11.36
C PHE A 266 -1.39 -9.88 -10.58
N LEU A 267 -0.60 -10.37 -9.62
CA LEU A 267 0.22 -9.52 -8.76
C LEU A 267 1.41 -8.91 -9.50
N LEU A 268 2.10 -9.70 -10.35
CA LEU A 268 3.20 -9.21 -11.17
C LEU A 268 2.74 -8.14 -12.17
N ALA A 269 1.65 -8.42 -12.87
CA ALA A 269 1.02 -7.47 -13.78
C ALA A 269 0.55 -6.21 -13.03
N GLY A 270 0.03 -6.39 -11.82
CA GLY A 270 -0.35 -5.29 -10.95
C GLY A 270 0.82 -4.40 -10.51
N ALA A 271 2.00 -4.99 -10.24
CA ALA A 271 3.21 -4.22 -9.96
C ALA A 271 3.62 -3.35 -11.17
N ILE A 272 3.55 -3.92 -12.38
CA ILE A 272 3.77 -3.20 -13.64
C ILE A 272 2.74 -2.06 -13.77
N GLY A 273 1.46 -2.35 -13.54
CA GLY A 273 0.38 -1.36 -13.56
C GLY A 273 0.64 -0.20 -12.59
N THR A 274 1.03 -0.51 -11.35
CA THR A 274 1.37 0.50 -10.32
C THR A 274 2.52 1.40 -10.78
N PHE A 275 3.54 0.83 -11.43
CA PHE A 275 4.67 1.59 -11.95
C PHE A 275 4.27 2.53 -13.10
N ILE A 276 3.52 2.02 -14.07
CA ILE A 276 3.09 2.77 -15.26
C ILE A 276 2.04 3.83 -14.91
N GLY A 277 1.16 3.55 -13.95
CA GLY A 277 0.03 4.40 -13.58
C GLY A 277 0.43 5.82 -13.17
N GLY A 278 1.54 5.97 -12.44
CA GLY A 278 2.04 7.27 -12.02
C GLY A 278 2.44 8.20 -13.17
N PRO A 279 3.36 7.80 -14.06
CA PRO A 279 3.69 8.57 -15.25
C PRO A 279 2.49 8.90 -16.16
N LEU A 280 1.57 7.94 -16.30
CA LEU A 280 0.33 8.16 -17.05
C LEU A 280 -0.54 9.23 -16.38
N ALA A 281 -0.65 9.21 -15.04
CA ALA A 281 -1.40 10.20 -14.29
C ALA A 281 -0.77 11.60 -14.36
N ASP A 282 0.56 11.70 -14.40
CA ASP A 282 1.27 12.96 -14.58
C ASP A 282 0.99 13.57 -15.98
N ARG A 283 0.72 12.72 -16.99
CA ARG A 283 0.44 13.13 -18.36
C ARG A 283 -1.05 13.35 -18.66
N PHE A 284 -1.91 12.44 -18.23
CA PHE A 284 -3.34 12.40 -18.59
C PHE A 284 -4.28 12.86 -17.47
N GLY A 285 -3.74 13.19 -16.30
CA GLY A 285 -4.49 13.55 -15.11
C GLY A 285 -4.83 12.37 -14.20
N LYS A 286 -4.82 12.64 -12.91
CA LYS A 286 -4.98 11.62 -11.86
C LYS A 286 -6.40 11.05 -11.83
N ARG A 287 -7.41 11.95 -11.92
CA ARG A 287 -8.80 11.52 -12.02
C ARG A 287 -9.02 10.53 -13.17
N THR A 288 -8.45 10.81 -14.35
CA THR A 288 -8.56 9.96 -15.55
C THR A 288 -8.00 8.56 -15.29
N ILE A 289 -6.83 8.45 -14.68
CA ILE A 289 -6.22 7.15 -14.40
C ILE A 289 -7.00 6.38 -13.32
N ILE A 290 -7.48 7.05 -12.27
CA ILE A 290 -8.35 6.42 -11.25
C ILE A 290 -9.61 5.89 -11.91
N MET A 291 -10.24 6.64 -12.80
CA MET A 291 -11.43 6.25 -13.54
C MET A 291 -11.15 5.04 -14.42
N LEU A 292 -10.12 5.11 -15.27
CA LEU A 292 -9.78 4.04 -16.20
C LEU A 292 -9.39 2.75 -15.47
N SER A 293 -8.78 2.84 -14.28
CA SER A 293 -8.37 1.66 -13.51
C SER A 293 -9.52 0.76 -13.04
N LEU A 294 -10.73 1.27 -13.00
CA LEU A 294 -11.92 0.50 -12.61
C LEU A 294 -12.88 0.28 -13.79
N ILE A 295 -13.12 1.31 -14.61
CA ILE A 295 -14.08 1.23 -15.70
C ILE A 295 -13.56 0.36 -16.85
N ALA A 296 -12.30 0.51 -17.23
CA ALA A 296 -11.73 -0.26 -18.34
C ALA A 296 -11.66 -1.79 -18.05
N PRO A 297 -11.29 -2.25 -16.84
CA PRO A 297 -11.33 -3.68 -16.53
C PRO A 297 -12.74 -4.22 -16.27
N ALA A 298 -13.78 -3.41 -16.02
CA ALA A 298 -15.12 -3.89 -15.67
C ALA A 298 -15.68 -4.93 -16.66
N PRO A 299 -15.66 -4.73 -17.99
CA PRO A 299 -16.10 -5.77 -18.92
C PRO A 299 -15.25 -7.03 -18.86
N LEU A 300 -13.92 -6.90 -18.63
CA LEU A 300 -13.01 -8.03 -18.52
C LEU A 300 -13.25 -8.83 -17.23
N THR A 301 -13.55 -8.14 -16.12
CA THR A 301 -13.85 -8.82 -14.85
C THR A 301 -15.16 -9.62 -14.95
N ILE A 302 -16.17 -9.08 -15.62
CA ILE A 302 -17.45 -9.78 -15.84
C ILE A 302 -17.27 -10.98 -16.78
N LEU A 303 -16.39 -10.86 -17.77
CA LEU A 303 -16.09 -11.95 -18.69
C LEU A 303 -15.27 -13.06 -18.05
N LEU A 304 -14.40 -12.73 -17.09
CA LEU A 304 -13.41 -13.63 -16.50
C LEU A 304 -13.99 -14.97 -16.00
N PRO A 305 -15.13 -15.04 -15.29
CA PRO A 305 -15.72 -16.32 -14.86
C PRO A 305 -16.18 -17.24 -15.98
N TYR A 306 -16.32 -16.73 -17.19
CA TYR A 306 -16.81 -17.49 -18.35
C TYR A 306 -15.69 -17.86 -19.32
N CYS A 307 -14.42 -17.52 -18.99
CA CYS A 307 -13.26 -17.83 -19.80
C CYS A 307 -12.72 -19.24 -19.50
N GLY A 308 -12.22 -19.92 -20.51
CA GLY A 308 -11.36 -21.09 -20.29
C GLY A 308 -10.01 -20.70 -19.68
N PRO A 309 -9.25 -21.65 -19.10
CA PRO A 309 -8.07 -21.37 -18.26
C PRO A 309 -7.00 -20.53 -18.95
N PHE A 310 -6.70 -20.78 -20.22
CA PHE A 310 -5.69 -20.03 -20.96
C PHE A 310 -6.10 -18.56 -21.18
N VAL A 311 -7.35 -18.33 -21.58
CA VAL A 311 -7.88 -16.97 -21.78
C VAL A 311 -7.99 -16.25 -20.44
N ALA A 312 -8.44 -16.94 -19.41
CA ALA A 312 -8.55 -16.39 -18.05
C ALA A 312 -7.18 -15.92 -17.51
N LEU A 313 -6.09 -16.64 -17.80
CA LEU A 313 -4.73 -16.26 -17.40
C LEU A 313 -4.30 -14.93 -18.04
N ILE A 314 -4.62 -14.72 -19.31
CA ILE A 314 -4.33 -13.46 -20.02
C ILE A 314 -5.21 -12.33 -19.47
N VAL A 315 -6.50 -12.58 -19.34
CA VAL A 315 -7.48 -11.60 -18.88
C VAL A 315 -7.15 -11.13 -17.47
N ILE A 316 -6.80 -12.03 -16.55
CA ILE A 316 -6.46 -11.68 -15.17
C ILE A 316 -5.18 -10.84 -15.10
N GLY A 317 -4.21 -11.09 -15.99
CA GLY A 317 -3.02 -10.26 -16.12
C GLY A 317 -3.37 -8.83 -16.56
N ILE A 318 -4.21 -8.67 -17.58
CA ILE A 318 -4.67 -7.35 -18.04
C ILE A 318 -5.45 -6.63 -16.92
N ILE A 319 -6.33 -7.33 -16.22
CA ILE A 319 -7.07 -6.80 -15.08
C ILE A 319 -6.09 -6.33 -13.99
N GLY A 320 -5.05 -7.10 -13.69
CA GLY A 320 -4.02 -6.74 -12.72
C GLY A 320 -3.33 -5.41 -13.05
N VAL A 321 -2.86 -5.24 -14.31
CA VAL A 321 -2.27 -3.98 -14.78
C VAL A 321 -3.24 -2.82 -14.59
N LEU A 322 -4.49 -2.97 -15.05
CA LEU A 322 -5.46 -1.88 -15.04
C LEU A 322 -5.87 -1.50 -13.62
N ILE A 323 -6.30 -2.44 -12.78
CA ILE A 323 -6.80 -2.16 -11.43
C ILE A 323 -5.74 -1.55 -10.54
N LEU A 324 -4.50 -2.06 -10.59
CA LEU A 324 -3.45 -1.57 -9.71
C LEU A 324 -2.73 -0.31 -10.23
N SER A 325 -3.00 0.11 -11.48
CA SER A 325 -2.45 1.36 -12.03
C SER A 325 -2.84 2.61 -11.23
N SER A 326 -3.98 2.59 -10.55
CA SER A 326 -4.43 3.72 -9.74
C SER A 326 -3.93 3.71 -8.29
N PHE A 327 -3.18 2.70 -7.84
CA PHE A 327 -2.80 2.60 -6.43
C PHE A 327 -1.98 3.79 -5.94
N SER A 328 -0.86 4.06 -6.61
CA SER A 328 -0.02 5.23 -6.33
C SER A 328 -0.72 6.55 -6.65
N VAL A 329 -1.54 6.56 -7.70
CA VAL A 329 -2.25 7.75 -8.18
C VAL A 329 -3.32 8.22 -7.20
N ALA A 330 -4.04 7.30 -6.55
CA ALA A 330 -5.04 7.63 -5.53
C ALA A 330 -4.40 8.32 -4.32
N VAL A 331 -3.18 7.91 -3.92
CA VAL A 331 -2.43 8.57 -2.84
C VAL A 331 -2.09 10.01 -3.22
N VAL A 332 -1.54 10.23 -4.43
CA VAL A 332 -1.19 11.57 -4.91
C VAL A 332 -2.43 12.46 -5.03
N TYR A 333 -3.53 11.91 -5.55
CA TYR A 333 -4.80 12.64 -5.67
C TYR A 333 -5.31 13.09 -4.30
N ALA A 334 -5.27 12.21 -3.29
CA ALA A 334 -5.63 12.55 -1.91
C ALA A 334 -4.73 13.64 -1.30
N GLN A 335 -3.42 13.55 -1.54
CA GLN A 335 -2.45 14.56 -1.09
C GLN A 335 -2.71 15.94 -1.73
N GLU A 336 -3.13 15.95 -3.00
CA GLU A 336 -3.46 17.19 -3.69
C GLU A 336 -4.83 17.76 -3.29
N LEU A 337 -5.80 16.93 -2.89
CA LEU A 337 -7.07 17.39 -2.32
C LEU A 337 -6.86 18.15 -1.00
N VAL A 338 -5.91 17.71 -0.16
CA VAL A 338 -5.65 18.31 1.14
C VAL A 338 -4.14 18.49 1.36
N PRO A 339 -3.49 19.47 0.69
CA PRO A 339 -2.04 19.64 0.71
C PRO A 339 -1.44 19.97 2.08
N GLU A 340 -2.28 20.40 3.04
CA GLU A 340 -1.85 20.66 4.42
C GLU A 340 -1.74 19.38 5.26
N LYS A 341 -2.29 18.24 4.78
CA LYS A 341 -2.39 16.97 5.51
C LYS A 341 -1.86 15.80 4.69
N ILE A 342 -0.68 15.95 4.10
CA ILE A 342 -0.07 14.94 3.20
C ILE A 342 0.05 13.58 3.87
N GLY A 343 0.58 13.54 5.10
CA GLY A 343 0.75 12.29 5.85
C GLY A 343 -0.59 11.65 6.23
N THR A 344 -1.56 12.46 6.69
CA THR A 344 -2.91 11.98 7.00
C THR A 344 -3.58 11.37 5.76
N MET A 345 -3.50 12.05 4.61
CA MET A 345 -4.12 11.56 3.38
C MET A 345 -3.42 10.30 2.85
N SER A 346 -2.11 10.24 2.90
CA SER A 346 -1.36 9.04 2.53
C SER A 346 -1.71 7.86 3.45
N GLY A 347 -1.67 8.07 4.76
CA GLY A 347 -2.00 7.04 5.74
C GLY A 347 -3.46 6.58 5.65
N LEU A 348 -4.40 7.49 5.34
CA LEU A 348 -5.79 7.13 5.12
C LEU A 348 -5.95 6.21 3.91
N ILE A 349 -5.36 6.57 2.77
CA ILE A 349 -5.53 5.80 1.52
C ILE A 349 -4.82 4.46 1.58
N VAL A 350 -3.57 4.44 2.06
CA VAL A 350 -2.77 3.20 2.14
C VAL A 350 -3.28 2.31 3.28
N GLY A 351 -3.51 2.89 4.48
CA GLY A 351 -4.03 2.14 5.62
C GLY A 351 -5.40 1.55 5.35
N LEU A 352 -6.29 2.32 4.69
CA LEU A 352 -7.60 1.81 4.29
C LEU A 352 -7.46 0.66 3.28
N ALA A 353 -6.56 0.76 2.30
CA ALA A 353 -6.36 -0.30 1.31
C ALA A 353 -5.98 -1.63 1.96
N PHE A 354 -5.05 -1.62 2.92
CA PHE A 354 -4.64 -2.83 3.64
C PHE A 354 -5.68 -3.32 4.64
N GLY A 355 -6.25 -2.41 5.45
CA GLY A 355 -7.26 -2.77 6.45
C GLY A 355 -8.54 -3.32 5.81
N MET A 356 -8.98 -2.72 4.71
CA MET A 356 -10.17 -3.18 3.98
C MET A 356 -9.89 -4.47 3.21
N GLY A 357 -8.66 -4.68 2.74
CA GLY A 357 -8.24 -5.97 2.17
C GLY A 357 -8.38 -7.11 3.18
N ALA A 358 -7.93 -6.89 4.41
CA ALA A 358 -8.05 -7.88 5.50
C ALA A 358 -9.52 -8.17 5.87
N LEU A 359 -10.34 -7.11 6.01
CA LEU A 359 -11.79 -7.27 6.25
C LEU A 359 -12.50 -7.93 5.07
N GLY A 360 -12.14 -7.56 3.84
CA GLY A 360 -12.66 -8.16 2.62
C GLY A 360 -12.39 -9.66 2.53
N SER A 361 -11.21 -10.10 2.96
CA SER A 361 -10.87 -11.52 3.00
C SER A 361 -11.84 -12.30 3.90
N VAL A 362 -12.09 -11.81 5.12
CA VAL A 362 -13.06 -12.44 6.04
C VAL A 362 -14.47 -12.39 5.46
N PHE A 363 -14.90 -11.25 4.92
CA PHE A 363 -16.23 -11.08 4.33
C PHE A 363 -16.49 -12.07 3.18
N PHE A 364 -15.54 -12.20 2.25
CA PHE A 364 -15.69 -13.14 1.14
C PHE A 364 -15.58 -14.60 1.61
N GLY A 365 -14.78 -14.91 2.62
CA GLY A 365 -14.75 -16.25 3.23
C GLY A 365 -16.13 -16.67 3.73
N VAL A 366 -16.78 -15.81 4.53
CA VAL A 366 -18.15 -16.08 5.03
C VAL A 366 -19.16 -16.19 3.88
N LEU A 367 -19.02 -15.35 2.84
CA LEU A 367 -19.92 -15.40 1.69
C LEU A 367 -19.75 -16.71 0.90
N ILE A 368 -18.50 -17.16 0.69
CA ILE A 368 -18.20 -18.43 0.02
C ILE A 368 -18.76 -19.61 0.81
N ASP A 369 -18.61 -19.63 2.13
CA ASP A 369 -19.16 -20.67 2.99
C ASP A 369 -20.70 -20.73 2.93
N GLY A 370 -21.36 -19.57 2.73
CA GLY A 370 -22.82 -19.47 2.68
C GLY A 370 -23.43 -19.77 1.31
N VAL A 371 -22.88 -19.21 0.23
CA VAL A 371 -23.49 -19.26 -1.12
C VAL A 371 -22.64 -19.99 -2.16
N GLY A 372 -21.42 -20.39 -1.79
CA GLY A 372 -20.48 -21.07 -2.67
C GLY A 372 -19.48 -20.16 -3.38
N LEU A 373 -18.40 -20.76 -3.87
CA LEU A 373 -17.25 -20.07 -4.45
C LEU A 373 -17.61 -19.40 -5.80
N THR A 374 -18.21 -20.14 -6.73
CA THR A 374 -18.53 -19.66 -8.07
C THR A 374 -19.53 -18.47 -8.06
N PRO A 375 -20.66 -18.54 -7.32
CA PRO A 375 -21.55 -17.38 -7.19
C PRO A 375 -20.87 -16.17 -6.58
N THR A 376 -20.01 -16.37 -5.60
CA THR A 376 -19.24 -15.28 -4.96
C THR A 376 -18.29 -14.62 -5.96
N MET A 377 -17.54 -15.40 -6.75
CA MET A 377 -16.61 -14.86 -7.75
C MET A 377 -17.34 -14.13 -8.88
N ILE A 378 -18.53 -14.59 -9.29
CA ILE A 378 -19.40 -13.88 -10.23
C ILE A 378 -19.84 -12.54 -9.62
N ALA A 379 -20.31 -12.51 -8.38
CA ALA A 379 -20.69 -11.27 -7.70
C ALA A 379 -19.52 -10.26 -7.60
N VAL A 380 -18.32 -10.76 -7.25
CA VAL A 380 -17.09 -9.97 -7.20
C VAL A 380 -16.77 -9.32 -8.55
N SER A 381 -17.06 -9.99 -9.66
CA SER A 381 -16.76 -9.50 -11.00
C SER A 381 -17.48 -8.18 -11.35
N PHE A 382 -18.57 -7.85 -10.68
CA PHE A 382 -19.31 -6.60 -10.84
C PHE A 382 -18.76 -5.43 -9.99
N LEU A 383 -17.89 -5.67 -9.02
CA LEU A 383 -17.34 -4.61 -8.16
C LEU A 383 -16.72 -3.44 -8.95
N PRO A 384 -15.95 -3.67 -10.04
CA PRO A 384 -15.35 -2.57 -10.80
C PRO A 384 -16.36 -1.63 -11.48
N ILE A 385 -17.62 -2.03 -11.65
CA ILE A 385 -18.68 -1.13 -12.14
C ILE A 385 -18.88 0.07 -11.21
N LEU A 386 -18.67 -0.10 -9.91
CA LEU A 386 -18.70 1.00 -8.95
C LEU A 386 -17.63 2.06 -9.24
N GLY A 387 -16.68 1.79 -10.13
CA GLY A 387 -15.79 2.78 -10.71
C GLY A 387 -16.51 3.95 -11.39
N LEU A 388 -17.79 3.81 -11.77
CA LEU A 388 -18.61 4.92 -12.26
C LEU A 388 -18.70 6.08 -11.24
N LEU A 389 -18.53 5.81 -9.94
CA LEU A 389 -18.44 6.85 -8.92
C LEU A 389 -17.28 7.84 -9.14
N THR A 390 -16.25 7.46 -9.90
CA THR A 390 -15.11 8.34 -10.24
C THR A 390 -15.52 9.54 -11.07
N PHE A 391 -16.64 9.48 -11.79
CA PHE A 391 -17.19 10.63 -12.51
C PHE A 391 -17.62 11.77 -11.56
N LEU A 392 -17.87 11.48 -10.30
CA LEU A 392 -18.22 12.47 -9.29
C LEU A 392 -16.99 13.13 -8.66
N LEU A 393 -15.78 12.59 -8.89
CA LEU A 393 -14.55 13.21 -8.41
C LEU A 393 -14.25 14.51 -9.15
N PRO A 394 -13.74 15.57 -8.47
CA PRO A 394 -13.30 16.78 -9.14
C PRO A 394 -12.15 16.50 -10.12
N SER A 395 -12.09 17.27 -11.21
CA SER A 395 -10.94 17.23 -12.12
C SER A 395 -9.68 17.77 -11.47
N ASP A 396 -8.52 17.41 -12.00
CA ASP A 396 -7.21 17.93 -11.52
C ASP A 396 -7.14 19.47 -11.60
N GLU A 397 -7.80 20.08 -12.58
CA GLU A 397 -7.92 21.54 -12.71
C GLU A 397 -8.76 22.13 -11.57
N LYS A 398 -9.90 21.51 -11.29
CA LYS A 398 -10.79 21.93 -10.20
C LYS A 398 -10.12 21.86 -8.83
N ILE A 399 -9.29 20.82 -8.58
CA ILE A 399 -8.49 20.71 -7.36
C ILE A 399 -7.50 21.86 -7.25
N ARG A 400 -6.83 22.23 -8.36
CA ARG A 400 -5.91 23.36 -8.37
C ARG A 400 -6.61 24.69 -8.07
N GLU A 401 -7.83 24.89 -8.57
CA GLU A 401 -8.65 26.06 -8.27
C GLU A 401 -9.04 26.13 -6.79
N LEU A 402 -9.50 25.01 -6.22
CA LEU A 402 -9.92 24.90 -4.83
C LEU A 402 -8.77 25.17 -3.83
N ASN A 403 -7.53 24.94 -4.25
CA ASN A 403 -6.33 25.11 -3.44
C ASN A 403 -5.59 26.45 -3.70
N ARG A 404 -6.10 27.30 -4.59
CA ARG A 404 -5.65 28.69 -4.79
C ARG A 404 -6.29 29.65 -3.81
#